data_2fb234b1b840b75f231a6901d0ac62a0
#
_entry.id   2fb234b1b840b75f231a6901d0ac62a0
#
_cell.length_a   1.000
_cell.length_b   1.000
_cell.length_c   1.000
_cell.angle_alpha   90.00
_cell.angle_beta   90.00
_cell.angle_gamma   90.00
#
_symmetry.space_group_name_H-M   'P 1'
#
loop_
_entity.id
_entity.type
_entity.pdbx_description
1 polymer ?
#
loop_
_entity_poly.entity_id
_entity_poly.type
_entity_poly.pdbx_seq_one_letter_code
_entity_poly.pdbx_strand_id
1 'polypeptide(L)'
;LWMWPNARIGVMGAEQAAGVLVQVKHEQAARAGQRFSAEDEAALKQPILEQYERQGHPYYSSARLWDDGVIDPAQTRDVLGLALSASLNAPTTFGVFRM
;
A
#
# COMPACT_ATOMS: atom_id res chain seq x y z
N LEU A 1 -7.91 1.32 -12.35
CA LEU A 1 -7.43 1.87 -11.08
C LEU A 1 -6.49 3.04 -11.35
N TRP A 2 -6.85 4.24 -10.86
CA TRP A 2 -5.98 5.42 -10.92
C TRP A 2 -5.69 5.93 -9.52
N MET A 3 -4.56 6.57 -9.37
CA MET A 3 -4.15 7.15 -8.11
C MET A 3 -3.99 8.68 -8.24
N TRP A 4 -4.31 9.38 -7.18
CA TRP A 4 -3.94 10.78 -7.05
C TRP A 4 -2.49 10.88 -6.55
N PRO A 5 -1.78 12.00 -6.80
CA PRO A 5 -0.36 12.14 -6.41
C PRO A 5 -0.07 11.98 -4.93
N ASN A 6 -1.06 12.29 -4.07
CA ASN A 6 -0.95 12.15 -2.62
C ASN A 6 -1.54 10.85 -2.07
N ALA A 7 -2.01 9.95 -2.93
CA ALA A 7 -2.53 8.66 -2.51
C ALA A 7 -1.40 7.75 -1.98
N ARG A 8 -1.78 6.76 -1.21
CA ARG A 8 -0.90 5.66 -0.79
C ARG A 8 -1.63 4.35 -0.99
N ILE A 9 -0.92 3.36 -1.49
CA ILE A 9 -1.44 2.01 -1.68
C ILE A 9 -0.72 1.03 -0.76
N GLY A 10 -1.48 0.16 -0.11
CA GLY A 10 -0.94 -0.84 0.80
C GLY A 10 -2.05 -1.72 1.35
N VAL A 11 -1.67 -2.87 1.90
CA VAL A 11 -2.61 -3.82 2.54
C VAL A 11 -3.19 -3.23 3.82
N MET A 12 -2.38 -2.43 4.52
CA MET A 12 -2.74 -1.69 5.74
C MET A 12 -1.91 -0.42 5.84
N GLY A 13 -2.24 0.46 6.77
CA GLY A 13 -1.42 1.64 7.05
C GLY A 13 -0.05 1.29 7.61
N ALA A 14 0.95 2.13 7.34
CA ALA A 14 2.34 1.92 7.76
C ALA A 14 2.48 1.78 9.28
N GLU A 15 1.81 2.65 10.04
CA GLU A 15 1.81 2.63 11.51
C GLU A 15 1.20 1.34 12.06
N GLN A 16 0.11 0.87 11.47
CA GLN A 16 -0.53 -0.39 11.86
C GLN A 16 0.39 -1.58 11.61
N ALA A 17 1.02 -1.62 10.43
CA ALA A 17 1.96 -2.70 10.09
C ALA A 17 3.16 -2.72 11.03
N ALA A 18 3.76 -1.56 11.30
CA ALA A 18 4.87 -1.42 12.25
C ALA A 18 4.44 -1.81 13.67
N GLY A 19 3.25 -1.39 14.12
CA GLY A 19 2.70 -1.71 15.42
C GLY A 19 2.50 -3.21 15.66
N VAL A 20 1.93 -3.91 14.67
CA VAL A 20 1.75 -5.38 14.73
C VAL A 20 3.09 -6.11 14.87
N LEU A 21 4.09 -5.72 14.08
CA LEU A 21 5.40 -6.34 14.15
C LEU A 21 6.10 -6.10 15.50
N VAL A 22 5.96 -4.90 16.05
CA VAL A 22 6.46 -4.59 17.40
C VAL A 22 5.77 -5.45 18.45
N GLN A 23 4.44 -5.57 18.39
CA GLN A 23 3.70 -6.41 19.33
C GLN A 23 4.15 -7.87 19.27
N VAL A 24 4.32 -8.44 18.08
CA VAL A 24 4.83 -9.80 17.91
C VAL A 24 6.23 -9.95 18.52
N LYS A 25 7.11 -8.96 18.33
CA LYS A 25 8.45 -8.97 18.92
C LYS A 25 8.44 -8.85 20.44
N HIS A 26 7.56 -8.01 21.00
CA HIS A 26 7.36 -7.94 22.45
C HIS A 26 6.93 -9.28 23.04
N GLU A 27 5.97 -9.95 22.42
CA GLU A 27 5.51 -11.27 22.86
C GLU A 27 6.60 -12.34 22.76
N GLN A 28 7.39 -12.32 21.69
CA GLN A 28 8.53 -13.23 21.51
C GLN A 28 9.61 -12.99 22.58
N ALA A 29 9.97 -11.74 22.84
CA ALA A 29 10.95 -11.38 23.85
C ALA A 29 10.48 -11.77 25.25
N ALA A 30 9.21 -11.52 25.57
CA ALA A 30 8.61 -11.91 26.85
C ALA A 30 8.66 -13.43 27.07
N ARG A 31 8.38 -14.23 26.04
CA ARG A 31 8.49 -15.71 26.09
C ARG A 31 9.93 -16.18 26.28
N ALA A 32 10.89 -15.43 25.75
CA ALA A 32 12.33 -15.72 25.90
C ALA A 32 12.95 -15.14 27.20
N GLY A 33 12.15 -14.47 28.04
CA GLY A 33 12.61 -13.79 29.23
C GLY A 33 13.53 -12.58 28.98
N GLN A 34 13.46 -12.02 27.77
CA GLN A 34 14.23 -10.85 27.33
C GLN A 34 13.40 -9.58 27.43
N ARG A 35 14.06 -8.45 27.67
CA ARG A 35 13.42 -7.14 27.58
C ARG A 35 13.58 -6.60 26.15
N PHE A 36 12.50 -6.12 25.58
CA PHE A 36 12.48 -5.38 24.33
C PHE A 36 12.44 -3.89 24.67
N SER A 37 13.51 -3.16 24.35
CA SER A 37 13.65 -1.74 24.73
C SER A 37 12.90 -0.83 23.77
N ALA A 38 12.67 0.43 24.18
CA ALA A 38 12.11 1.44 23.31
C ALA A 38 13.01 1.77 22.10
N GLU A 39 14.32 1.62 22.27
CA GLU A 39 15.30 1.80 21.19
C GLU A 39 15.19 0.68 20.16
N ASP A 40 15.05 -0.58 20.60
CA ASP A 40 14.82 -1.72 19.73
C ASP A 40 13.50 -1.60 18.96
N GLU A 41 12.46 -1.07 19.63
CA GLU A 41 11.17 -0.79 19.02
C GLU A 41 11.29 0.25 17.90
N ALA A 42 11.96 1.37 18.15
CA ALA A 42 12.19 2.42 17.17
C ALA A 42 13.02 1.91 15.98
N ALA A 43 14.07 1.15 16.27
CA ALA A 43 14.93 0.54 15.24
C ALA A 43 14.16 -0.47 14.36
N LEU A 44 13.16 -1.15 14.92
CA LEU A 44 12.30 -2.05 14.16
C LEU A 44 11.25 -1.31 13.33
N LYS A 45 10.64 -0.25 13.87
CA LYS A 45 9.59 0.53 13.20
C LYS A 45 10.11 1.33 12.02
N GLN A 46 11.24 2.00 12.17
CA GLN A 46 11.76 2.94 11.18
C GLN A 46 11.91 2.35 9.77
N PRO A 47 12.56 1.18 9.56
CA PRO A 47 12.68 0.60 8.23
C PRO A 47 11.34 0.23 7.60
N ILE A 48 10.36 -0.16 8.42
CA ILE A 48 9.03 -0.53 7.95
C ILE A 48 8.29 0.70 7.44
N LEU A 49 8.30 1.79 8.23
CA LEU A 49 7.68 3.05 7.83
C LEU A 49 8.29 3.59 6.54
N GLU A 50 9.62 3.57 6.41
CA GLU A 50 10.33 3.99 5.20
C GLU A 50 9.99 3.11 3.99
N GLN A 51 9.86 1.80 4.20
CA GLN A 51 9.45 0.88 3.14
C GLN A 51 8.03 1.18 2.66
N TYR A 52 7.09 1.38 3.58
CA TYR A 52 5.71 1.71 3.26
C TYR A 52 5.59 3.07 2.55
N GLU A 53 6.32 4.09 2.99
CA GLU A 53 6.32 5.39 2.33
C GLU A 53 6.86 5.29 0.90
N ARG A 54 7.95 4.59 0.70
CA ARG A 54 8.55 4.40 -0.63
C ARG A 54 7.69 3.54 -1.54
N GLN A 55 7.23 2.38 -1.06
CA GLN A 55 6.51 1.41 -1.89
C GLN A 55 5.02 1.72 -2.02
N GLY A 56 4.44 2.44 -1.07
CA GLY A 56 3.06 2.92 -1.14
C GLY A 56 2.87 4.13 -2.04
N HIS A 57 3.96 4.75 -2.53
CA HIS A 57 3.88 5.94 -3.37
C HIS A 57 3.29 5.61 -4.74
N PRO A 58 2.43 6.49 -5.33
CA PRO A 58 1.78 6.24 -6.61
C PRO A 58 2.76 5.95 -7.75
N TYR A 59 3.87 6.66 -7.82
CA TYR A 59 4.88 6.43 -8.86
C TYR A 59 5.56 5.07 -8.74
N TYR A 60 5.66 4.53 -7.53
CA TYR A 60 6.19 3.19 -7.33
C TYR A 60 5.26 2.12 -7.89
N SER A 61 3.94 2.25 -7.66
CA SER A 61 2.93 1.33 -8.18
C SER A 61 2.75 1.45 -9.69
N SER A 62 2.69 2.68 -10.21
CA SER A 62 2.55 2.93 -11.65
C SER A 62 3.76 2.41 -12.43
N ALA A 63 4.98 2.57 -11.92
CA ALA A 63 6.17 2.02 -12.54
C ALA A 63 6.17 0.48 -12.64
N ARG A 64 5.34 -0.18 -11.84
CA ARG A 64 5.16 -1.64 -11.83
C ARG A 64 3.88 -2.10 -12.47
N LEU A 65 3.13 -1.19 -13.07
CA LEU A 65 1.84 -1.46 -13.71
C LEU A 65 0.80 -2.07 -12.74
N TRP A 66 0.85 -1.68 -11.47
CA TRP A 66 -0.15 -2.08 -10.48
C TRP A 66 -1.42 -1.25 -10.56
N ASP A 67 -1.34 -0.10 -11.19
CA ASP A 67 -2.43 0.80 -11.52
C ASP A 67 -2.36 1.27 -12.97
N ASP A 68 -3.40 1.96 -13.42
CA ASP A 68 -3.50 2.49 -14.77
C ASP A 68 -2.86 3.88 -14.91
N GLY A 69 -2.37 4.44 -13.83
CA GLY A 69 -1.63 5.69 -13.84
C GLY A 69 -2.01 6.66 -12.70
N VAL A 70 -1.28 7.76 -12.68
CA VAL A 70 -1.49 8.87 -11.75
C VAL A 70 -2.20 10.01 -12.49
N ILE A 71 -3.28 10.50 -11.92
CA ILE A 71 -4.11 11.56 -12.50
C ILE A 71 -4.22 12.76 -11.57
N ASP A 72 -4.43 13.94 -12.14
CA ASP A 72 -4.85 15.10 -11.38
C ASP A 72 -6.25 14.87 -10.79
N PRO A 73 -6.50 15.16 -9.51
CA PRO A 73 -7.83 15.08 -8.91
C PRO A 73 -8.92 15.82 -9.71
N ALA A 74 -8.60 16.93 -10.35
CA ALA A 74 -9.52 17.68 -11.21
C ALA A 74 -9.99 16.88 -12.44
N GLN A 75 -9.20 15.92 -12.91
CA GLN A 75 -9.50 15.08 -14.08
C GLN A 75 -10.29 13.82 -13.73
N THR A 76 -10.55 13.56 -12.45
CA THR A 76 -11.17 12.32 -11.98
C THR A 76 -12.47 11.98 -12.70
N ARG A 77 -13.34 12.97 -12.88
CA ARG A 77 -14.64 12.78 -13.57
C ARG A 77 -14.46 12.36 -15.03
N ASP A 78 -13.56 13.03 -15.73
CA ASP A 78 -13.35 12.81 -17.16
C ASP A 78 -12.71 11.44 -17.41
N VAL A 79 -11.69 11.11 -16.63
CA VAL A 79 -11.01 9.80 -16.69
C VAL A 79 -11.97 8.67 -16.35
N LEU A 80 -12.74 8.81 -15.28
CA LEU A 80 -13.73 7.80 -14.89
C LEU A 80 -14.83 7.65 -15.95
N GLY A 81 -15.35 8.75 -16.47
CA GLY A 81 -16.35 8.73 -17.54
C GLY A 81 -15.87 8.05 -18.82
N LEU A 82 -14.63 8.34 -19.22
CA LEU A 82 -14.00 7.71 -20.38
C LEU A 82 -13.78 6.20 -20.16
N ALA A 83 -13.31 5.82 -18.97
CA ALA A 83 -13.09 4.41 -18.63
C ALA A 83 -14.39 3.60 -18.58
N LEU A 84 -15.44 4.17 -18.00
CA LEU A 84 -16.78 3.55 -18.01
C LEU A 84 -17.30 3.40 -19.44
N SER A 85 -17.17 4.42 -20.27
CA SER A 85 -17.55 4.36 -21.69
C SER A 85 -16.78 3.26 -22.43
N ALA A 86 -15.48 3.17 -22.21
CA ALA A 86 -14.63 2.14 -22.81
C ALA A 86 -15.04 0.71 -22.36
N SER A 87 -15.44 0.54 -21.11
CA SER A 87 -15.86 -0.75 -20.57
C SER A 87 -17.14 -1.30 -21.21
N LEU A 88 -17.95 -0.46 -21.84
CA LEU A 88 -19.18 -0.86 -22.54
C LEU A 88 -18.93 -1.42 -23.95
N ASN A 89 -17.71 -1.34 -24.47
CA ASN A 89 -17.40 -1.76 -25.84
C ASN A 89 -17.34 -3.28 -26.03
N ALA A 90 -17.22 -4.05 -24.95
CA ALA A 90 -17.19 -5.51 -25.01
C ALA A 90 -17.91 -6.14 -23.81
N PRO A 91 -18.47 -7.34 -23.98
CA PRO A 91 -19.03 -8.07 -22.85
C PRO A 91 -17.95 -8.43 -21.84
N THR A 92 -18.31 -8.31 -20.57
CA THR A 92 -17.39 -8.62 -19.48
C THR A 92 -17.21 -10.13 -19.34
N THR A 93 -15.96 -10.58 -19.34
CA THR A 93 -15.58 -11.94 -18.96
C THR A 93 -14.67 -11.86 -17.74
N PHE A 94 -14.93 -12.71 -16.76
CA PHE A 94 -14.09 -12.77 -15.55
C PHE A 94 -13.05 -13.87 -15.72
N GLY A 95 -11.79 -13.51 -15.58
CA GLY A 95 -10.67 -14.44 -15.56
C GLY A 95 -10.22 -14.75 -14.14
N VAL A 96 -9.36 -15.75 -14.00
CA VAL A 96 -8.66 -16.03 -12.75
C VAL A 96 -7.33 -15.31 -12.77
N PHE A 97 -7.19 -14.31 -11.89
CA PHE A 97 -5.92 -13.61 -11.71
C PHE A 97 -5.06 -14.39 -10.70
N ARG A 98 -3.85 -14.72 -11.10
CA ARG A 98 -2.82 -15.25 -10.21
C ARG A 98 -1.71 -14.20 -10.14
N MET A 99 -1.48 -13.71 -8.93
CA MET A 99 -0.34 -12.85 -8.61
C MET A 99 0.77 -13.68 -7.97
#